data_9449e8c2e464b53cac06d3963e899ef2
#
_entry.id   9449e8c2e464b53cac06d3963e899ef2
#
_cell.length_a   1.000
_cell.length_b   1.000
_cell.length_c   1.000
_cell.angle_alpha   90.00
_cell.angle_beta   90.00
_cell.angle_gamma   90.00
#
_symmetry.space_group_name_H-M   'P 1'
#
loop_
_entity.id
_entity.type
_entity.pdbx_description
1 polymer ?
#
loop_
_entity_poly.entity_id
_entity_poly.type
_entity_poly.pdbx_seq_one_letter_code
_entity_poly.pdbx_strand_id
1 'polypeptide(L)'
;MRQIAPAVYKLRKTIKNLLRPEAHYLLAVSGGADSLALAHACAALAAQGWGSYSVCHVEHGLRGEEALRDMQAVQRACEAWGLPCFTEHVQAASYAAQNRLSTEDAARRLRYAALRRIAAQHLL
;
A
#
# COMPACT_ATOMS: atom_id res chain seq x y z
N MET A 1 -18.02 2.17 -24.80
CA MET A 1 -17.52 2.73 -23.53
C MET A 1 -17.71 1.70 -22.41
N ARG A 2 -16.66 1.43 -21.67
CA ARG A 2 -16.76 0.49 -20.55
C ARG A 2 -17.49 1.14 -19.39
N GLN A 3 -18.52 0.49 -18.90
CA GLN A 3 -19.17 0.93 -17.67
C GLN A 3 -18.33 0.55 -16.47
N ILE A 4 -18.21 1.48 -15.53
CA ILE A 4 -17.53 1.24 -14.25
C ILE A 4 -18.53 0.48 -13.35
N ALA A 5 -18.09 -0.62 -12.72
CA ALA A 5 -18.91 -1.34 -11.76
C ALA A 5 -19.35 -0.41 -10.63
N PRO A 6 -20.60 -0.52 -10.15
CA PRO A 6 -21.10 0.37 -9.09
C PRO A 6 -20.24 0.41 -7.83
N ALA A 7 -19.68 -0.73 -7.41
CA ALA A 7 -18.80 -0.79 -6.24
C ALA A 7 -17.51 0.00 -6.47
N VAL A 8 -16.94 -0.07 -7.67
CA VAL A 8 -15.72 0.68 -8.03
C VAL A 8 -16.02 2.19 -8.07
N TYR A 9 -17.16 2.58 -8.62
CA TYR A 9 -17.57 3.97 -8.64
C TYR A 9 -17.72 4.53 -7.22
N LYS A 10 -18.38 3.80 -6.33
CA LYS A 10 -18.53 4.18 -4.93
C LYS A 10 -17.17 4.33 -4.23
N LEU A 11 -16.27 3.41 -4.46
CA LEU A 11 -14.93 3.45 -3.88
C LEU A 11 -14.18 4.71 -4.32
N ARG A 12 -14.18 5.02 -5.61
CA ARG A 12 -13.53 6.22 -6.15
C ARG A 12 -14.14 7.49 -5.58
N LYS A 13 -15.46 7.55 -5.47
CA LYS A 13 -16.16 8.71 -4.90
C LYS A 13 -15.77 8.90 -3.42
N THR A 14 -15.72 7.83 -2.65
CA THR A 14 -15.31 7.87 -1.24
C THR A 14 -13.88 8.38 -1.11
N ILE A 15 -12.96 7.89 -1.93
CA ILE A 15 -11.57 8.33 -1.94
C ILE A 15 -11.48 9.82 -2.25
N LYS A 16 -12.20 10.31 -3.26
CA LYS A 16 -12.24 11.73 -3.62
C LYS A 16 -12.70 12.60 -2.45
N ASN A 17 -13.67 12.13 -1.66
CA ASN A 17 -14.18 12.88 -0.51
C ASN A 17 -13.18 12.96 0.63
N LEU A 18 -12.25 12.01 0.74
CA LEU A 18 -11.28 11.92 1.82
C LEU A 18 -9.92 12.52 1.48
N LEU A 19 -9.57 12.60 0.21
CA LEU A 19 -8.23 12.96 -0.23
C LEU A 19 -8.24 14.28 -1.01
N ARG A 20 -7.09 14.95 -1.00
CA ARG A 20 -6.89 16.19 -1.75
C ARG A 20 -6.37 15.92 -3.16
N PRO A 21 -6.89 16.60 -4.17
CA PRO A 21 -6.45 16.36 -5.56
C PRO A 21 -5.01 16.79 -5.83
N GLU A 22 -4.45 17.71 -5.05
CA GLU A 22 -3.10 18.22 -5.23
C GLU A 22 -2.04 17.50 -4.40
N ALA A 23 -2.45 16.60 -3.52
CA ALA A 23 -1.53 15.92 -2.61
C ALA A 23 -0.94 14.64 -3.19
N HIS A 24 0.21 14.23 -2.66
CA HIS A 24 0.80 12.93 -2.92
C HIS A 24 0.63 12.02 -1.72
N TYR A 25 0.17 10.80 -1.94
CA TYR A 25 -0.11 9.84 -0.89
C TYR A 25 0.72 8.58 -1.04
N LEU A 26 1.16 8.05 0.08
CA LEU A 26 1.79 6.73 0.14
C LEU A 26 0.74 5.72 0.61
N LEU A 27 0.48 4.73 -0.23
CA LEU A 27 -0.51 3.69 0.06
C LEU A 27 0.19 2.45 0.63
N ALA A 28 -0.27 1.99 1.78
CA ALA A 28 0.17 0.73 2.34
C ALA A 28 -0.62 -0.40 1.69
N VAL A 29 0.03 -1.25 0.93
CA VAL A 29 -0.62 -2.32 0.17
C VAL A 29 -0.08 -3.68 0.60
N SER A 30 -0.95 -4.51 1.15
CA SER A 30 -0.58 -5.82 1.70
C SER A 30 -0.48 -6.94 0.64
N GLY A 31 -1.11 -6.76 -0.50
CA GLY A 31 -1.24 -7.79 -1.53
C GLY A 31 -2.59 -8.49 -1.51
N GLY A 32 -3.42 -8.24 -0.50
CA GLY A 32 -4.79 -8.74 -0.45
C GLY A 32 -5.69 -7.98 -1.43
N ALA A 33 -6.84 -8.59 -1.74
CA ALA A 33 -7.78 -8.06 -2.75
C ALA A 33 -8.23 -6.64 -2.43
N ASP A 34 -8.53 -6.33 -1.17
CA ASP A 34 -9.03 -5.02 -0.77
C ASP A 34 -7.96 -3.93 -0.94
N SER A 35 -6.72 -4.23 -0.55
CA SER A 35 -5.63 -3.26 -0.68
C SER A 35 -5.25 -3.02 -2.15
N LEU A 36 -5.30 -4.06 -2.98
CA LEU A 36 -5.07 -3.92 -4.42
C LEU A 36 -6.20 -3.15 -5.11
N ALA A 37 -7.45 -3.36 -4.68
CA ALA A 37 -8.59 -2.59 -5.18
C ALA A 37 -8.45 -1.09 -4.86
N LEU A 38 -7.99 -0.76 -3.66
CA LEU A 38 -7.71 0.62 -3.27
C LEU A 38 -6.63 1.23 -4.16
N ALA A 39 -5.52 0.53 -4.37
CA ALA A 39 -4.44 1.00 -5.22
C ALA A 39 -4.88 1.21 -6.67
N HIS A 40 -5.68 0.30 -7.21
CA HIS A 40 -6.25 0.43 -8.55
C HIS A 40 -7.15 1.66 -8.67
N ALA A 41 -8.02 1.89 -7.68
CA ALA A 41 -8.90 3.05 -7.66
C ALA A 41 -8.09 4.36 -7.61
N CYS A 42 -7.05 4.40 -6.79
CA CYS A 42 -6.14 5.55 -6.71
C CYS A 42 -5.41 5.80 -8.04
N ALA A 43 -4.94 4.74 -8.70
CA ALA A 43 -4.30 4.87 -10.02
C ALA A 43 -5.24 5.48 -11.04
N ALA A 44 -6.51 5.05 -11.04
CA ALA A 44 -7.53 5.61 -11.92
C ALA A 44 -7.81 7.09 -11.63
N LEU A 45 -7.82 7.48 -10.36
CA LEU A 45 -7.99 8.87 -9.95
C LEU A 45 -6.80 9.72 -10.36
N ALA A 46 -5.59 9.20 -10.23
CA ALA A 46 -4.38 9.90 -10.67
C ALA A 46 -4.43 10.20 -12.18
N ALA A 47 -4.92 9.25 -12.98
CA ALA A 47 -5.10 9.44 -14.42
C ALA A 47 -6.09 10.56 -14.74
N GLN A 48 -7.01 10.87 -13.83
CA GLN A 48 -7.96 11.98 -13.95
C GLN A 48 -7.41 13.28 -13.34
N GLY A 49 -6.17 13.30 -12.88
CA GLY A 49 -5.58 14.46 -12.22
C GLY A 49 -5.96 14.62 -10.76
N TRP A 50 -6.50 13.59 -10.13
CA TRP A 50 -6.94 13.64 -8.73
C TRP A 50 -5.92 12.96 -7.82
N GLY A 51 -4.91 13.72 -7.42
CA GLY A 51 -3.85 13.25 -6.55
C GLY A 51 -2.75 12.51 -7.30
N SER A 52 -1.69 12.19 -6.59
CA SER A 52 -0.64 11.29 -7.04
C SER A 52 -0.35 10.29 -5.92
N TYR A 53 0.08 9.09 -6.29
CA TYR A 53 0.14 7.98 -5.36
C TYR A 53 1.40 7.16 -5.59
N SER A 54 2.01 6.72 -4.48
CA SER A 54 3.05 5.69 -4.47
C SER A 54 2.59 4.57 -3.55
N VAL A 55 3.13 3.40 -3.75
CA VAL A 55 2.77 2.21 -2.97
C VAL A 55 3.97 1.78 -2.13
N CYS A 56 3.72 1.39 -0.89
CA CYS A 56 4.69 0.71 -0.05
C CYS A 56 4.11 -0.64 0.39
N HIS A 57 4.83 -1.69 0.09
CA HIS A 57 4.53 -3.03 0.58
C HIS A 57 5.56 -3.40 1.63
N VAL A 58 5.09 -3.75 2.83
CA VAL A 58 5.95 -4.15 3.94
C VAL A 58 5.81 -5.65 4.17
N GLU A 59 6.89 -6.40 4.00
CA GLU A 59 6.94 -7.82 4.26
C GLU A 59 7.47 -8.03 5.68
N HIS A 60 6.73 -8.81 6.49
CA HIS A 60 6.96 -8.93 7.94
C HIS A 60 7.86 -10.10 8.34
N GLY A 61 8.33 -10.88 7.39
CA GLY A 61 9.19 -12.03 7.67
C GLY A 61 8.47 -13.25 8.25
N LEU A 62 7.14 -13.32 8.10
CA LEU A 62 6.34 -14.31 8.79
C LEU A 62 5.86 -15.49 7.93
N ARG A 63 5.80 -15.38 6.59
CA ARG A 63 5.06 -16.32 5.76
C ARG A 63 5.80 -16.89 4.54
N GLY A 64 7.10 -16.79 4.47
CA GLY A 64 7.88 -17.47 3.44
C GLY A 64 7.41 -17.23 2.00
N GLU A 65 6.95 -18.30 1.32
CA GLU A 65 6.55 -18.24 -0.09
C GLU A 65 5.30 -17.39 -0.33
N GLU A 66 4.35 -17.37 0.59
CA GLU A 66 3.17 -16.51 0.48
C GLU A 66 3.56 -15.04 0.51
N ALA A 67 4.49 -14.68 1.37
CA ALA A 67 5.00 -13.31 1.46
C ALA A 67 5.66 -12.90 0.14
N LEU A 68 6.43 -13.79 -0.46
CA LEU A 68 7.06 -13.53 -1.76
C LEU A 68 6.02 -13.35 -2.87
N ARG A 69 4.99 -14.18 -2.89
CA ARG A 69 3.89 -14.07 -3.86
C ARG A 69 3.15 -12.75 -3.71
N ASP A 70 2.83 -12.36 -2.47
CA ASP A 70 2.16 -11.09 -2.19
C ASP A 70 3.00 -9.91 -2.67
N MET A 71 4.29 -9.91 -2.38
CA MET A 71 5.21 -8.87 -2.82
C MET A 71 5.26 -8.78 -4.35
N GLN A 72 5.38 -9.92 -5.02
CA GLN A 72 5.42 -9.97 -6.49
C GLN A 72 4.09 -9.51 -7.10
N ALA A 73 2.96 -9.87 -6.49
CA ALA A 73 1.65 -9.42 -6.96
C ALA A 73 1.51 -7.90 -6.86
N VAL A 74 1.96 -7.30 -5.76
CA VAL A 74 1.95 -5.85 -5.59
C VAL A 74 2.86 -5.18 -6.61
N GLN A 75 4.07 -5.69 -6.80
CA GLN A 75 5.03 -5.12 -7.75
C GLN A 75 4.48 -5.16 -9.18
N ARG A 76 3.89 -6.28 -9.60
CA ARG A 76 3.31 -6.41 -10.94
C ARG A 76 2.11 -5.50 -11.14
N ALA A 77 1.26 -5.38 -10.14
CA ALA A 77 0.10 -4.48 -10.19
C ALA A 77 0.54 -3.02 -10.33
N CYS A 78 1.51 -2.60 -9.53
CA CYS A 78 2.05 -1.24 -9.58
C CYS A 78 2.69 -0.93 -10.94
N GLU A 79 3.43 -1.89 -11.49
CA GLU A 79 4.01 -1.75 -12.83
C GLU A 79 2.92 -1.58 -13.89
N ALA A 80 1.87 -2.40 -13.83
CA ALA A 80 0.75 -2.33 -14.76
C ALA A 80 -0.02 -1.00 -14.66
N TRP A 81 -0.14 -0.46 -13.45
CA TRP A 81 -0.92 0.75 -13.18
C TRP A 81 -0.10 2.05 -13.17
N GLY A 82 1.20 1.95 -13.37
CA GLY A 82 2.08 3.11 -13.39
C GLY A 82 2.30 3.76 -12.04
N LEU A 83 2.23 2.99 -10.95
CA LEU A 83 2.45 3.48 -9.60
C LEU A 83 3.87 3.16 -9.14
N PRO A 84 4.63 4.14 -8.60
CA PRO A 84 5.89 3.84 -7.92
C PRO A 84 5.64 2.88 -6.76
N CYS A 85 6.51 1.88 -6.63
CA CYS A 85 6.35 0.84 -5.62
C CYS A 85 7.64 0.68 -4.82
N PHE A 86 7.51 0.78 -3.50
CA PHE A 86 8.59 0.55 -2.55
C PHE A 86 8.28 -0.72 -1.77
N THR A 87 9.27 -1.58 -1.62
CA THR A 87 9.14 -2.79 -0.80
C THR A 87 10.11 -2.72 0.36
N GLU A 88 9.63 -3.05 1.56
CA GLU A 88 10.42 -3.07 2.77
C GLU A 88 10.29 -4.42 3.46
N HIS A 89 11.39 -4.90 4.02
CA HIS A 89 11.42 -6.13 4.80
C HIS A 89 11.66 -5.79 6.26
N VAL A 90 10.83 -6.32 7.14
CA VAL A 90 10.96 -6.13 8.58
C VAL A 90 10.92 -7.48 9.29
N GLN A 91 11.54 -7.55 10.46
CA GLN A 91 11.63 -8.78 11.25
C GLN A 91 10.70 -8.67 12.47
N ALA A 92 9.40 -8.91 12.24
CA ALA A 92 8.37 -8.73 13.27
C ALA A 92 8.57 -9.66 14.46
N ALA A 93 8.92 -10.93 14.23
CA ALA A 93 9.10 -11.89 15.31
C ALA A 93 10.27 -11.50 16.23
N SER A 94 11.41 -11.11 15.68
CA SER A 94 12.57 -10.66 16.46
C SER A 94 12.26 -9.40 17.25
N TYR A 95 11.61 -8.44 16.62
CA TYR A 95 11.23 -7.19 17.26
C TYR A 95 10.24 -7.44 18.40
N ALA A 96 9.27 -8.32 18.19
CA ALA A 96 8.30 -8.70 19.22
C ALA A 96 8.98 -9.30 20.44
N ALA A 97 9.93 -10.23 20.23
CA ALA A 97 10.67 -10.87 21.32
C ALA A 97 11.51 -9.85 22.09
N GLN A 98 12.22 -8.96 21.41
CA GLN A 98 13.09 -7.97 22.04
C GLN A 98 12.32 -6.89 22.82
N ASN A 99 11.10 -6.60 22.41
CA ASN A 99 10.31 -5.50 22.97
C ASN A 99 9.09 -5.97 23.78
N ARG A 100 8.98 -7.27 24.03
CA ARG A 100 7.87 -7.88 24.80
C ARG A 100 6.50 -7.51 24.22
N LEU A 101 6.39 -7.60 22.89
CA LEU A 101 5.16 -7.32 22.16
C LEU A 101 4.59 -8.58 21.55
N SER A 102 3.30 -8.57 21.23
CA SER A 102 2.75 -9.58 20.32
C SER A 102 3.35 -9.40 18.94
N THR A 103 3.35 -10.45 18.13
CA THR A 103 3.83 -10.38 16.75
C THR A 103 3.01 -9.38 15.94
N GLU A 104 1.70 -9.30 16.18
CA GLU A 104 0.82 -8.35 15.51
C GLU A 104 1.18 -6.89 15.83
N ASP A 105 1.42 -6.60 17.12
CA ASP A 105 1.82 -5.24 17.53
C ASP A 105 3.18 -4.88 16.97
N ALA A 106 4.12 -5.81 16.98
CA ALA A 106 5.44 -5.62 16.39
C ALA A 106 5.35 -5.33 14.90
N ALA A 107 4.57 -6.13 14.16
CA ALA A 107 4.37 -5.93 12.72
C ALA A 107 3.75 -4.56 12.43
N ARG A 108 2.76 -4.16 13.20
CA ARG A 108 2.11 -2.85 13.06
C ARG A 108 3.08 -1.70 13.28
N ARG A 109 3.87 -1.74 14.35
CA ARG A 109 4.86 -0.68 14.65
C ARG A 109 5.92 -0.58 13.58
N LEU A 110 6.45 -1.71 13.14
CA LEU A 110 7.47 -1.75 12.10
C LEU A 110 6.92 -1.26 10.76
N ARG A 111 5.68 -1.62 10.44
CA ARG A 111 5.01 -1.14 9.23
C ARG A 111 4.87 0.37 9.22
N TYR A 112 4.37 0.96 10.31
CA TYR A 112 4.24 2.42 10.39
C TYR A 112 5.59 3.13 10.34
N ALA A 113 6.61 2.56 10.99
CA ALA A 113 7.96 3.13 10.93
C ALA A 113 8.51 3.10 9.50
N ALA A 114 8.31 1.98 8.78
CA ALA A 114 8.72 1.87 7.38
C ALA A 114 8.00 2.86 6.49
N LEU A 115 6.68 3.00 6.66
CA LEU A 115 5.88 3.96 5.89
C LEU A 115 6.35 5.40 6.11
N ARG A 116 6.59 5.79 7.36
CA ARG A 116 7.11 7.13 7.68
C ARG A 116 8.48 7.38 7.06
N ARG A 117 9.36 6.39 7.11
CA ARG A 117 10.71 6.50 6.53
C ARG A 117 10.65 6.67 5.02
N ILE A 118 9.85 5.87 4.34
CA ILE A 118 9.68 5.95 2.89
C ILE A 118 9.06 7.30 2.50
N ALA A 119 8.05 7.75 3.21
CA ALA A 119 7.42 9.04 2.94
C ALA A 119 8.43 10.18 3.10
N ALA A 120 9.22 10.17 4.15
CA ALA A 120 10.23 11.20 4.39
C ALA A 120 11.32 11.21 3.31
N GLN A 121 11.73 10.04 2.83
CA GLN A 121 12.81 9.92 1.84
C GLN A 121 12.39 10.25 0.42
N HIS A 122 11.15 10.00 0.05
CA HIS A 122 10.72 10.00 -1.34
C HIS A 122 9.58 10.96 -1.67
N LEU A 123 8.81 11.42 -0.68
CA LEU A 123 7.60 12.20 -0.92
C LEU A 123 7.64 13.63 -0.38
N LEU A 124 8.67 13.96 0.35
CA LEU A 124 8.81 15.32 0.90
C LEU A 124 9.77 16.17 0.08
#